data_7805336a0d4b9ca113444adfb731b843
#
_entry.id   7805336a0d4b9ca113444adfb731b843
#
_cell.length_a   1.000
_cell.length_b   1.000
_cell.length_c   1.000
_cell.angle_alpha   90.00
_cell.angle_beta   90.00
_cell.angle_gamma   90.00
#
_symmetry.space_group_name_H-M   'P 1'
#
loop_
_entity.id
_entity.type
_entity.pdbx_description
1 polymer ?
#
loop_
_entity_poly.entity_id
_entity_poly.type
_entity_poly.pdbx_seq_one_letter_code
_entity_poly.pdbx_strand_id
1 'polypeptide(L)'
;MRVCVIGGKLQGVEATYLAHKAGWEVLLVDKNPSPPAKGLCDLFYQVDVTGEKEFLPICRETQLLIPALENQKALDALHHLAQKHALPLAYDPLAYGISSSKLRSDKLFMDLALPVPLPWPKGKFPLIVKPSGSSGSDGVRRMNSPEELESFRLSQGTFDGWVIQEFLKGPSFSLEVLGSPEGYQTLQVTDLEMDASYDCKRVLAPTALGESEIKRFEEIALTISKGLDLRGIMDVEVILHEGQLKLLEIDARLPSQTPTAVYLSTGINMVELLGELYSKPSNPAVSCPPSPRGVVYEHLKASPGKLEISGEHIMANAGPLRLWENFFGADEAITNYEPHRAEWVATLIITAESRKKAWKRRCGVIEQIRTSCSMSAYLDPSPANSPSHQKS
;
A
#
# COMPACT_ATOMS: atom_id res chain seq x y z
N MET A 1 6.57 23.14 5.21
CA MET A 1 5.12 23.01 5.00
C MET A 1 4.52 22.29 6.20
N ARG A 2 3.30 22.62 6.62
CA ARG A 2 2.56 21.92 7.66
C ARG A 2 1.37 21.20 7.02
N VAL A 3 1.25 19.91 7.25
CA VAL A 3 0.19 19.08 6.63
C VAL A 3 -0.67 18.39 7.69
N CYS A 4 -1.92 18.13 7.35
CA CYS A 4 -2.82 17.35 8.18
C CYS A 4 -2.99 15.96 7.57
N VAL A 5 -2.43 14.94 8.21
CA VAL A 5 -2.69 13.53 7.87
C VAL A 5 -3.92 13.06 8.61
N ILE A 6 -4.89 12.51 7.91
CA ILE A 6 -6.20 12.14 8.44
C ILE A 6 -6.35 10.62 8.38
N GLY A 7 -6.33 9.99 9.55
CA GLY A 7 -6.23 8.54 9.71
C GLY A 7 -4.81 8.10 10.04
N GLY A 8 -4.63 7.36 11.12
CA GLY A 8 -3.31 7.01 11.66
C GLY A 8 -2.97 5.53 11.58
N LYS A 9 -3.66 4.73 10.73
CA LYS A 9 -3.29 3.34 10.44
C LYS A 9 -2.15 3.29 9.43
N LEU A 10 -2.07 2.24 8.62
CA LEU A 10 -0.96 1.93 7.71
C LEU A 10 -0.64 3.08 6.73
N GLN A 11 -1.66 3.60 6.04
CA GLN A 11 -1.52 4.75 5.15
C GLN A 11 -1.08 6.02 5.89
N GLY A 12 -1.57 6.21 7.12
CA GLY A 12 -1.16 7.33 7.97
C GLY A 12 0.29 7.23 8.42
N VAL A 13 0.79 6.02 8.67
CA VAL A 13 2.22 5.75 8.92
C VAL A 13 3.04 6.15 7.70
N GLU A 14 2.63 5.69 6.51
CA GLU A 14 3.28 5.98 5.23
C GLU A 14 3.30 7.48 4.93
N ALA A 15 2.13 8.14 5.00
CA ALA A 15 2.01 9.58 4.76
C ALA A 15 2.85 10.42 5.74
N THR A 16 2.84 10.06 7.02
CA THR A 16 3.62 10.76 8.05
C THR A 16 5.12 10.58 7.83
N TYR A 17 5.58 9.37 7.55
CA TYR A 17 6.98 9.09 7.26
C TYR A 17 7.47 9.90 6.06
N LEU A 18 6.75 9.87 4.94
CA LEU A 18 7.13 10.60 3.72
C LEU A 18 7.03 12.11 3.86
N ALA A 19 6.06 12.63 4.61
CA ALA A 19 5.98 14.06 4.93
C ALA A 19 7.20 14.53 5.73
N HIS A 20 7.67 13.75 6.70
CA HIS A 20 8.92 14.05 7.42
C HIS A 20 10.14 13.97 6.51
N LYS A 21 10.21 13.02 5.57
CA LYS A 21 11.30 12.97 4.57
C LYS A 21 11.29 14.17 3.63
N ALA A 22 10.13 14.82 3.43
CA ALA A 22 9.98 16.10 2.73
C ALA A 22 10.33 17.32 3.61
N GLY A 23 10.69 17.13 4.87
CA GLY A 23 10.93 18.21 5.83
C GLY A 23 9.67 18.95 6.29
N TRP A 24 8.52 18.29 6.25
CA TRP A 24 7.23 18.88 6.63
C TRP A 24 6.84 18.54 8.05
N GLU A 25 6.10 19.42 8.69
CA GLU A 25 5.48 19.23 10.00
C GLU A 25 4.13 18.53 9.82
N VAL A 26 3.87 17.49 10.62
CA VAL A 26 2.70 16.63 10.50
C VAL A 26 1.77 16.77 11.69
N LEU A 27 0.55 17.25 11.43
CA LEU A 27 -0.58 17.14 12.33
C LEU A 27 -1.34 15.86 11.98
N LEU A 28 -1.41 14.92 12.90
CA LEU A 28 -2.18 13.68 12.72
C LEU A 28 -3.54 13.81 13.40
N VAL A 29 -4.59 13.49 12.66
CA VAL A 29 -5.97 13.44 13.17
C VAL A 29 -6.51 12.02 13.06
N ASP A 30 -6.96 11.45 14.17
CA ASP A 30 -7.64 10.16 14.21
C ASP A 30 -8.63 10.11 15.39
N LYS A 31 -9.76 9.43 15.23
CA LYS A 31 -10.70 9.18 16.32
C LYS A 31 -10.19 8.14 17.33
N ASN A 32 -9.30 7.23 16.89
CA ASN A 32 -8.62 6.28 17.77
C ASN A 32 -7.60 7.04 18.64
N PRO A 33 -7.59 6.91 19.96
CA PRO A 33 -6.64 7.61 20.83
C PRO A 33 -5.19 7.13 20.66
N SER A 34 -4.96 5.98 20.05
CA SER A 34 -3.65 5.33 19.98
C SER A 34 -3.38 4.65 18.61
N PRO A 35 -3.50 5.39 17.49
CA PRO A 35 -3.21 4.81 16.17
C PRO A 35 -1.70 4.66 15.96
N PRO A 36 -1.27 3.75 15.06
CA PRO A 36 0.14 3.51 14.76
C PRO A 36 0.97 4.77 14.45
N ALA A 37 0.46 5.65 13.59
CA ALA A 37 1.17 6.86 13.19
C ALA A 37 1.34 7.91 14.31
N LYS A 38 0.63 7.78 15.44
CA LYS A 38 0.72 8.72 16.56
C LYS A 38 2.13 8.89 17.13
N GLY A 39 2.94 7.84 17.10
CA GLY A 39 4.31 7.93 17.59
C GLY A 39 5.31 8.49 16.57
N LEU A 40 4.86 8.82 15.36
CA LEU A 40 5.65 9.40 14.28
C LEU A 40 5.33 10.88 14.03
N CYS A 41 4.11 11.36 14.34
CA CYS A 41 3.68 12.72 14.02
C CYS A 41 4.24 13.77 15.03
N ASP A 42 4.24 15.04 14.64
CA ASP A 42 4.66 16.16 15.51
C ASP A 42 3.54 16.52 16.49
N LEU A 43 2.29 16.58 16.02
CA LEU A 43 1.12 16.89 16.83
C LEU A 43 0.00 15.88 16.56
N PHE A 44 -0.67 15.42 17.61
CA PHE A 44 -1.79 14.48 17.51
C PHE A 44 -3.07 15.08 18.05
N TYR A 45 -4.14 15.00 17.26
CA TYR A 45 -5.48 15.43 17.64
C TYR A 45 -6.44 14.22 17.58
N GLN A 46 -7.02 13.89 18.73
CA GLN A 46 -8.06 12.86 18.78
C GLN A 46 -9.41 13.50 18.43
N VAL A 47 -9.76 13.48 17.15
CA VAL A 47 -10.99 14.11 16.63
C VAL A 47 -11.64 13.19 15.60
N ASP A 48 -12.98 13.13 15.62
CA ASP A 48 -13.76 12.56 14.53
C ASP A 48 -13.94 13.62 13.43
N VAL A 49 -13.38 13.37 12.25
CA VAL A 49 -13.38 14.32 11.11
C VAL A 49 -14.77 14.62 10.56
N THR A 50 -15.79 13.86 10.94
CA THR A 50 -17.20 14.16 10.63
C THR A 50 -17.76 15.29 11.48
N GLY A 51 -17.06 15.69 12.55
CA GLY A 51 -17.40 16.81 13.45
C GLY A 51 -16.75 18.13 13.00
N GLU A 52 -17.37 18.87 12.06
CA GLU A 52 -16.82 20.09 11.46
C GLU A 52 -16.31 21.10 12.50
N LYS A 53 -17.05 21.31 13.61
CA LYS A 53 -16.73 22.31 14.62
C LYS A 53 -15.36 22.11 15.27
N GLU A 54 -15.01 20.85 15.52
CA GLU A 54 -13.77 20.47 16.19
C GLU A 54 -12.62 20.31 15.20
N PHE A 55 -12.92 19.86 13.97
CA PHE A 55 -11.92 19.56 12.97
C PHE A 55 -11.48 20.78 12.14
N LEU A 56 -12.39 21.71 11.80
CA LEU A 56 -12.08 22.89 10.97
C LEU A 56 -10.95 23.78 11.51
N PRO A 57 -10.83 24.05 12.82
CA PRO A 57 -9.69 24.83 13.35
C PRO A 57 -8.34 24.19 13.01
N ILE A 58 -8.24 22.86 13.12
CA ILE A 58 -7.01 22.10 12.81
C ILE A 58 -6.68 22.23 11.32
N CYS A 59 -7.68 22.08 10.44
CA CYS A 59 -7.49 22.21 8.99
C CYS A 59 -6.91 23.58 8.59
N ARG A 60 -7.33 24.64 9.26
CA ARG A 60 -6.88 26.02 8.98
C ARG A 60 -5.43 26.30 9.36
N GLU A 61 -4.83 25.44 10.16
CA GLU A 61 -3.41 25.53 10.53
C GLU A 61 -2.50 24.85 9.52
N THR A 62 -3.05 24.18 8.50
CA THR A 62 -2.31 23.36 7.55
C THR A 62 -2.46 23.86 6.12
N GLN A 63 -1.48 23.53 5.27
CA GLN A 63 -1.48 23.89 3.85
C GLN A 63 -1.99 22.75 2.96
N LEU A 64 -2.15 21.54 3.49
CA LEU A 64 -2.66 20.40 2.75
C LEU A 64 -3.31 19.39 3.71
N LEU A 65 -4.46 18.87 3.31
CA LEU A 65 -5.14 17.74 3.94
C LEU A 65 -4.83 16.47 3.15
N ILE A 66 -4.31 15.44 3.82
CA ILE A 66 -3.96 14.15 3.20
C ILE A 66 -4.83 13.06 3.85
N PRO A 67 -5.89 12.59 3.18
CA PRO A 67 -6.66 11.45 3.66
C PRO A 67 -5.81 10.17 3.62
N ALA A 68 -5.72 9.50 4.74
CA ALA A 68 -5.01 8.24 4.95
C ALA A 68 -5.95 7.19 5.59
N LEU A 69 -7.13 7.06 5.03
CA LEU A 69 -8.22 6.21 5.53
C LEU A 69 -9.17 5.80 4.38
N GLU A 70 -9.93 4.74 4.59
CA GLU A 70 -10.86 4.16 3.60
C GLU A 70 -12.34 4.24 4.00
N ASN A 71 -12.66 5.03 5.00
CA ASN A 71 -14.03 5.19 5.46
C ASN A 71 -14.80 6.19 4.60
N GLN A 72 -15.75 5.72 3.79
CA GLN A 72 -16.51 6.55 2.84
C GLN A 72 -17.19 7.74 3.52
N LYS A 73 -17.84 7.53 4.68
CA LYS A 73 -18.51 8.62 5.41
C LYS A 73 -17.54 9.72 5.84
N ALA A 74 -16.33 9.35 6.26
CA ALA A 74 -15.28 10.31 6.62
C ALA A 74 -14.76 11.04 5.38
N LEU A 75 -14.53 10.32 4.27
CA LEU A 75 -14.07 10.91 3.01
C LEU A 75 -15.10 11.90 2.42
N ASP A 76 -16.40 11.56 2.46
CA ASP A 76 -17.47 12.45 2.03
C ASP A 76 -17.52 13.72 2.88
N ALA A 77 -17.39 13.59 4.20
CA ALA A 77 -17.35 14.72 5.13
C ALA A 77 -16.14 15.63 4.87
N LEU A 78 -14.94 15.02 4.65
CA LEU A 78 -13.71 15.74 4.29
C LEU A 78 -13.85 16.50 2.98
N HIS A 79 -14.39 15.84 1.95
CA HIS A 79 -14.60 16.45 0.64
C HIS A 79 -15.57 17.65 0.72
N HIS A 80 -16.71 17.49 1.41
CA HIS A 80 -17.66 18.56 1.64
C HIS A 80 -17.04 19.74 2.41
N LEU A 81 -16.30 19.45 3.49
CA LEU A 81 -15.59 20.46 4.28
C LEU A 81 -14.58 21.24 3.43
N ALA A 82 -13.77 20.50 2.65
CA ALA A 82 -12.74 21.09 1.81
C ALA A 82 -13.34 22.01 0.74
N GLN A 83 -14.44 21.60 0.10
CA GLN A 83 -15.17 22.44 -0.86
C GLN A 83 -15.75 23.68 -0.19
N LYS A 84 -16.45 23.53 0.95
CA LYS A 84 -17.10 24.62 1.69
C LYS A 84 -16.12 25.71 2.14
N HIS A 85 -14.90 25.32 2.52
CA HIS A 85 -13.91 26.24 3.09
C HIS A 85 -12.70 26.47 2.20
N ALA A 86 -12.72 26.01 0.94
CA ALA A 86 -11.62 26.11 -0.03
C ALA A 86 -10.27 25.60 0.52
N LEU A 87 -10.30 24.43 1.17
CA LEU A 87 -9.10 23.80 1.76
C LEU A 87 -8.45 22.87 0.72
N PRO A 88 -7.12 22.88 0.56
CA PRO A 88 -6.41 21.92 -0.27
C PRO A 88 -6.56 20.49 0.29
N LEU A 89 -7.15 19.60 -0.48
CA LEU A 89 -7.42 18.21 -0.11
C LEU A 89 -6.86 17.28 -1.18
N ALA A 90 -5.89 16.44 -0.82
CA ALA A 90 -5.26 15.46 -1.72
C ALA A 90 -6.17 14.24 -1.92
N TYR A 91 -7.28 14.43 -2.64
CA TYR A 91 -8.30 13.40 -2.83
C TYR A 91 -9.07 13.58 -4.12
N ASP A 92 -9.20 12.50 -4.90
CA ASP A 92 -10.02 12.40 -6.09
C ASP A 92 -11.27 11.56 -5.79
N PRO A 93 -12.43 12.17 -5.51
CA PRO A 93 -13.64 11.42 -5.13
C PRO A 93 -14.20 10.57 -6.27
N LEU A 94 -13.98 10.97 -7.54
CA LEU A 94 -14.50 10.25 -8.71
C LEU A 94 -13.67 8.99 -8.96
N ALA A 95 -12.35 9.10 -9.01
CA ALA A 95 -11.47 7.97 -9.19
C ALA A 95 -11.57 7.01 -8.00
N TYR A 96 -11.55 7.51 -6.75
CA TYR A 96 -11.72 6.69 -5.56
C TYR A 96 -13.08 6.01 -5.52
N GLY A 97 -14.14 6.69 -5.96
CA GLY A 97 -15.48 6.11 -6.06
C GLY A 97 -15.53 4.88 -6.97
N ILE A 98 -14.64 4.75 -7.94
CA ILE A 98 -14.50 3.54 -8.78
C ILE A 98 -13.55 2.54 -8.12
N SER A 99 -12.36 2.96 -7.71
CA SER A 99 -11.32 2.08 -7.18
C SER A 99 -11.71 1.40 -5.86
N SER A 100 -12.49 2.06 -5.00
CA SER A 100 -12.99 1.51 -3.73
C SER A 100 -13.97 0.33 -3.89
N SER A 101 -14.33 -0.05 -5.12
CA SER A 101 -15.22 -1.17 -5.40
C SER A 101 -14.64 -2.05 -6.51
N LYS A 102 -14.21 -3.26 -6.17
CA LYS A 102 -13.66 -4.23 -7.13
C LYS A 102 -14.61 -4.52 -8.29
N LEU A 103 -15.92 -4.56 -8.03
CA LEU A 103 -16.92 -4.73 -9.10
C LEU A 103 -16.95 -3.53 -10.07
N ARG A 104 -16.78 -2.29 -9.58
CA ARG A 104 -16.70 -1.10 -10.42
C ARG A 104 -15.37 -1.03 -11.18
N SER A 105 -14.29 -1.38 -10.52
CA SER A 105 -12.97 -1.49 -11.14
C SER A 105 -12.96 -2.56 -12.25
N ASP A 106 -13.49 -3.76 -11.98
CA ASP A 106 -13.58 -4.84 -12.97
C ASP A 106 -14.40 -4.41 -14.19
N LYS A 107 -15.51 -3.66 -13.98
CA LYS A 107 -16.29 -3.11 -15.08
C LYS A 107 -15.46 -2.14 -15.92
N LEU A 108 -14.75 -1.20 -15.31
CA LEU A 108 -13.84 -0.28 -15.99
C LEU A 108 -12.78 -1.03 -16.80
N PHE A 109 -12.17 -2.05 -16.22
CA PHE A 109 -11.14 -2.84 -16.89
C PHE A 109 -11.67 -3.57 -18.13
N MET A 110 -12.88 -4.11 -18.05
CA MET A 110 -13.56 -4.74 -19.19
C MET A 110 -13.92 -3.70 -20.27
N ASP A 111 -14.44 -2.54 -19.90
CA ASP A 111 -14.79 -1.46 -20.83
C ASP A 111 -13.54 -0.92 -21.56
N LEU A 112 -12.36 -0.98 -20.92
CA LEU A 112 -11.06 -0.60 -21.50
C LEU A 112 -10.34 -1.77 -22.20
N ALA A 113 -10.96 -2.95 -22.28
CA ALA A 113 -10.39 -4.18 -22.86
C ALA A 113 -9.01 -4.57 -22.29
N LEU A 114 -8.80 -4.37 -20.98
CA LEU A 114 -7.56 -4.69 -20.29
C LEU A 114 -7.45 -6.19 -19.94
N PRO A 115 -6.24 -6.72 -19.79
CA PRO A 115 -6.01 -8.11 -19.40
C PRO A 115 -6.36 -8.32 -17.93
N VAL A 116 -7.49 -8.95 -17.66
CA VAL A 116 -8.01 -9.25 -16.31
C VAL A 116 -8.11 -10.76 -16.08
N PRO A 117 -8.20 -11.21 -14.80
CA PRO A 117 -8.58 -12.58 -14.50
C PRO A 117 -9.95 -12.92 -15.11
N LEU A 118 -10.11 -14.16 -15.59
CA LEU A 118 -11.40 -14.60 -16.13
C LEU A 118 -12.45 -14.67 -15.01
N PRO A 119 -13.58 -13.93 -15.12
CA PRO A 119 -14.64 -14.01 -14.14
C PRO A 119 -15.38 -15.36 -14.21
N TRP A 120 -15.92 -15.81 -13.09
CA TRP A 120 -16.84 -16.94 -13.06
C TRP A 120 -18.13 -16.61 -13.85
N PRO A 121 -18.71 -17.55 -14.64
CA PRO A 121 -18.31 -18.97 -14.82
C PRO A 121 -17.28 -19.23 -15.94
N LYS A 122 -16.66 -18.22 -16.55
CA LYS A 122 -15.64 -18.41 -17.60
C LYS A 122 -14.30 -18.91 -17.00
N GLY A 123 -13.95 -18.43 -15.81
CA GLY A 123 -12.76 -18.89 -15.07
C GLY A 123 -12.91 -20.33 -14.59
N LYS A 124 -11.79 -21.06 -14.53
CA LYS A 124 -11.71 -22.44 -14.06
C LYS A 124 -11.21 -22.50 -12.61
N PHE A 125 -11.56 -23.60 -11.93
CA PHE A 125 -10.99 -23.86 -10.59
C PHE A 125 -9.48 -24.13 -10.66
N PRO A 126 -8.73 -23.67 -9.63
CA PRO A 126 -9.22 -22.97 -8.46
C PRO A 126 -9.67 -21.54 -8.77
N LEU A 127 -10.63 -21.02 -8.00
CA LEU A 127 -11.13 -19.66 -8.09
C LEU A 127 -10.69 -18.83 -6.85
N ILE A 128 -10.63 -17.52 -7.01
CA ILE A 128 -10.60 -16.55 -5.91
C ILE A 128 -11.97 -15.93 -5.74
N VAL A 129 -12.40 -15.86 -4.49
CA VAL A 129 -13.62 -15.16 -4.06
C VAL A 129 -13.20 -14.05 -3.10
N LYS A 130 -13.57 -12.80 -3.39
CA LYS A 130 -13.20 -11.64 -2.59
C LYS A 130 -14.36 -10.64 -2.46
N PRO A 131 -14.55 -9.99 -1.28
CA PRO A 131 -15.56 -8.94 -1.14
C PRO A 131 -15.21 -7.74 -2.02
N SER A 132 -16.22 -7.09 -2.62
CA SER A 132 -16.00 -5.96 -3.51
C SER A 132 -15.44 -4.72 -2.81
N GLY A 133 -15.82 -4.45 -1.58
CA GLY A 133 -15.47 -3.23 -0.84
C GLY A 133 -14.42 -3.44 0.27
N SER A 134 -13.67 -4.54 0.27
CA SER A 134 -12.58 -4.78 1.24
C SER A 134 -11.21 -4.45 0.65
N SER A 135 -10.27 -4.09 1.53
CA SER A 135 -8.85 -3.86 1.23
C SER A 135 -7.97 -4.79 2.07
N GLY A 136 -6.64 -4.82 1.81
CA GLY A 136 -5.68 -5.60 2.59
C GLY A 136 -5.98 -7.10 2.62
N SER A 137 -6.45 -7.66 1.52
CA SER A 137 -6.81 -9.09 1.38
C SER A 137 -7.86 -9.63 2.36
N ASP A 138 -8.58 -8.74 3.06
CA ASP A 138 -9.63 -9.15 4.00
C ASP A 138 -10.78 -9.86 3.29
N GLY A 139 -11.10 -11.07 3.76
CA GLY A 139 -12.14 -11.91 3.20
C GLY A 139 -11.80 -12.64 1.90
N VAL A 140 -10.56 -12.52 1.39
CA VAL A 140 -10.11 -13.29 0.21
C VAL A 140 -10.07 -14.77 0.53
N ARG A 141 -10.68 -15.59 -0.35
CA ARG A 141 -10.72 -17.05 -0.20
C ARG A 141 -10.44 -17.72 -1.53
N ARG A 142 -9.69 -18.80 -1.47
CA ARG A 142 -9.48 -19.71 -2.61
C ARG A 142 -10.49 -20.86 -2.53
N MET A 143 -11.20 -21.09 -3.65
CA MET A 143 -12.13 -22.20 -3.84
C MET A 143 -11.50 -23.20 -4.81
N ASN A 144 -11.37 -24.44 -4.41
CA ASN A 144 -10.69 -25.47 -5.21
C ASN A 144 -11.67 -26.33 -6.01
N SER A 145 -12.96 -26.31 -5.65
CA SER A 145 -14.00 -27.11 -6.32
C SER A 145 -15.35 -26.40 -6.38
N PRO A 146 -16.27 -26.89 -7.25
CA PRO A 146 -17.66 -26.41 -7.29
C PRO A 146 -18.38 -26.55 -5.96
N GLU A 147 -18.10 -27.61 -5.21
CA GLU A 147 -18.74 -27.91 -3.91
C GLU A 147 -18.33 -26.89 -2.85
N GLU A 148 -17.05 -26.48 -2.83
CA GLU A 148 -16.56 -25.40 -1.95
C GLU A 148 -17.24 -24.07 -2.29
N LEU A 149 -17.35 -23.74 -3.58
CA LEU A 149 -18.01 -22.51 -4.03
C LEU A 149 -19.50 -22.51 -3.67
N GLU A 150 -20.20 -23.65 -3.84
CA GLU A 150 -21.61 -23.76 -3.49
C GLU A 150 -21.82 -23.68 -1.96
N SER A 151 -20.96 -24.32 -1.17
CA SER A 151 -20.97 -24.20 0.30
C SER A 151 -20.77 -22.75 0.75
N PHE A 152 -19.85 -22.03 0.09
CA PHE A 152 -19.65 -20.61 0.32
C PHE A 152 -20.91 -19.80 -0.02
N ARG A 153 -21.52 -20.02 -1.19
CA ARG A 153 -22.78 -19.38 -1.61
C ARG A 153 -23.87 -19.57 -0.58
N LEU A 154 -24.08 -20.79 -0.11
CA LEU A 154 -25.08 -21.11 0.93
C LEU A 154 -24.82 -20.38 2.25
N SER A 155 -23.54 -20.23 2.62
CA SER A 155 -23.16 -19.51 3.86
C SER A 155 -23.37 -17.99 3.76
N GLN A 156 -23.26 -17.40 2.56
CA GLN A 156 -23.44 -15.96 2.33
C GLN A 156 -24.87 -15.59 1.88
N GLY A 157 -25.67 -16.58 1.46
CA GLY A 157 -27.00 -16.38 0.89
C GLY A 157 -27.01 -15.98 -0.57
N THR A 158 -26.10 -15.13 -1.01
CA THR A 158 -25.94 -14.63 -2.40
C THR A 158 -24.49 -14.39 -2.74
N PHE A 159 -24.19 -14.18 -4.02
CA PHE A 159 -22.89 -13.69 -4.50
C PHE A 159 -22.86 -12.14 -4.70
N ASP A 160 -23.93 -11.45 -4.36
CA ASP A 160 -23.98 -9.99 -4.49
C ASP A 160 -22.89 -9.35 -3.63
N GLY A 161 -22.15 -8.42 -4.21
CA GLY A 161 -21.01 -7.77 -3.53
C GLY A 161 -19.72 -8.60 -3.50
N TRP A 162 -19.67 -9.76 -4.17
CA TRP A 162 -18.47 -10.60 -4.29
C TRP A 162 -17.92 -10.62 -5.70
N VAL A 163 -16.60 -10.53 -5.83
CA VAL A 163 -15.87 -10.84 -7.07
C VAL A 163 -15.45 -12.30 -7.02
N ILE A 164 -15.77 -13.05 -8.08
CA ILE A 164 -15.41 -14.46 -8.27
C ILE A 164 -14.69 -14.58 -9.59
N GLN A 165 -13.43 -14.99 -9.54
CA GLN A 165 -12.55 -15.03 -10.71
C GLN A 165 -11.54 -16.17 -10.62
N GLU A 166 -10.88 -16.50 -11.74
CA GLU A 166 -9.81 -17.50 -11.76
C GLU A 166 -8.69 -17.15 -10.77
N PHE A 167 -8.09 -18.16 -10.17
CA PHE A 167 -6.89 -18.01 -9.37
C PHE A 167 -5.67 -17.84 -10.28
N LEU A 168 -4.98 -16.73 -10.15
CA LEU A 168 -3.75 -16.49 -10.87
C LEU A 168 -2.54 -16.96 -10.05
N LYS A 169 -1.63 -17.66 -10.70
CA LYS A 169 -0.38 -18.11 -10.10
C LYS A 169 0.79 -17.36 -10.72
N GLY A 170 1.52 -16.62 -9.90
CA GLY A 170 2.68 -15.85 -10.36
C GLY A 170 3.13 -14.81 -9.35
N PRO A 171 4.20 -14.09 -9.64
CA PRO A 171 4.64 -12.95 -8.85
C PRO A 171 3.71 -11.75 -9.05
N SER A 172 3.56 -10.95 -7.98
CA SER A 172 2.75 -9.73 -7.96
C SER A 172 3.62 -8.49 -8.05
N PHE A 173 3.09 -7.44 -8.66
CA PHE A 173 3.78 -6.17 -8.88
C PHE A 173 2.82 -5.01 -8.67
N SER A 174 3.37 -3.87 -8.24
CA SER A 174 2.65 -2.60 -8.12
C SER A 174 3.35 -1.52 -8.93
N LEU A 175 2.56 -0.57 -9.43
CA LEU A 175 3.00 0.62 -10.14
C LEU A 175 2.09 1.79 -9.80
N GLU A 176 2.64 2.84 -9.22
CA GLU A 176 1.90 4.05 -8.96
C GLU A 176 1.92 4.99 -10.17
N VAL A 177 0.79 5.68 -10.35
CA VAL A 177 0.61 6.72 -11.38
C VAL A 177 0.24 8.03 -10.73
N LEU A 178 0.90 9.10 -11.14
CA LEU A 178 0.50 10.47 -10.85
C LEU A 178 -0.39 11.00 -11.98
N GLY A 179 -1.61 11.39 -11.65
CA GLY A 179 -2.51 12.12 -12.54
C GLY A 179 -2.52 13.62 -12.23
N SER A 180 -2.32 14.45 -13.25
CA SER A 180 -2.33 15.90 -13.16
C SER A 180 -3.16 16.52 -14.30
N PRO A 181 -3.49 17.84 -14.28
CA PRO A 181 -4.15 18.51 -15.39
C PRO A 181 -3.43 18.40 -16.73
N GLU A 182 -2.12 18.19 -16.69
CA GLU A 182 -1.24 18.16 -17.87
C GLU A 182 -0.97 16.75 -18.39
N GLY A 183 -1.41 15.71 -17.67
CA GLY A 183 -1.28 14.32 -18.07
C GLY A 183 -0.97 13.35 -16.94
N TYR A 184 -0.50 12.18 -17.33
CA TYR A 184 -0.28 11.05 -16.43
C TYR A 184 1.18 10.61 -16.51
N GLN A 185 1.78 10.29 -15.35
CA GLN A 185 3.17 9.85 -15.25
C GLN A 185 3.23 8.61 -14.38
N THR A 186 3.83 7.53 -14.90
CA THR A 186 4.15 6.33 -14.13
C THR A 186 5.39 6.56 -13.28
N LEU A 187 5.42 5.97 -12.09
CA LEU A 187 6.56 6.05 -11.19
C LEU A 187 7.48 4.82 -11.36
N GLN A 188 7.75 4.08 -10.31
CA GLN A 188 8.61 2.90 -10.38
C GLN A 188 7.84 1.62 -10.08
N VAL A 189 7.99 0.59 -10.92
CA VAL A 189 7.44 -0.74 -10.63
C VAL A 189 8.18 -1.35 -9.45
N THR A 190 7.41 -1.91 -8.51
CA THR A 190 7.89 -2.67 -7.34
C THR A 190 7.38 -4.11 -7.37
N ASP A 191 8.14 -5.03 -6.76
CA ASP A 191 7.67 -6.40 -6.55
C ASP A 191 6.99 -6.52 -5.20
N LEU A 192 5.86 -7.21 -5.17
CA LEU A 192 5.10 -7.51 -3.96
C LEU A 192 5.23 -8.98 -3.59
N GLU A 193 5.66 -9.27 -2.36
CA GLU A 193 5.67 -10.62 -1.82
C GLU A 193 4.60 -10.77 -0.75
N MET A 194 3.71 -11.75 -0.96
CA MET A 194 2.57 -12.01 -0.08
C MET A 194 2.92 -13.05 0.99
N ASP A 195 2.26 -12.96 2.14
CA ASP A 195 2.25 -14.01 3.16
C ASP A 195 1.24 -15.13 2.82
N ALA A 196 1.05 -16.10 3.73
CA ALA A 196 0.12 -17.21 3.52
C ALA A 196 -1.36 -16.78 3.40
N SER A 197 -1.69 -15.59 3.86
CA SER A 197 -3.04 -14.99 3.83
C SER A 197 -3.26 -14.07 2.64
N TYR A 198 -2.30 -13.99 1.72
CA TYR A 198 -2.28 -13.06 0.58
C TYR A 198 -2.12 -11.58 0.98
N ASP A 199 -1.67 -11.29 2.20
CA ASP A 199 -1.35 -9.94 2.64
C ASP A 199 0.12 -9.60 2.32
N CYS A 200 0.41 -8.37 1.86
CA CYS A 200 1.74 -7.98 1.42
C CYS A 200 2.69 -7.88 2.60
N LYS A 201 3.67 -8.78 2.64
CA LYS A 201 4.70 -8.86 3.69
C LYS A 201 5.99 -8.11 3.35
N ARG A 202 6.24 -7.92 2.05
CA ARG A 202 7.50 -7.33 1.58
C ARG A 202 7.33 -6.64 0.23
N VAL A 203 7.91 -5.47 0.12
CA VAL A 203 8.08 -4.74 -1.14
C VAL A 203 9.55 -4.68 -1.50
N LEU A 204 9.87 -4.98 -2.75
CA LEU A 204 11.24 -4.95 -3.28
C LEU A 204 11.34 -3.97 -4.45
N ALA A 205 12.36 -3.12 -4.45
CA ALA A 205 12.68 -2.22 -5.54
C ALA A 205 14.18 -2.29 -5.90
N PRO A 206 14.55 -2.00 -7.16
CA PRO A 206 13.68 -1.97 -8.33
C PRO A 206 13.10 -3.35 -8.65
N THR A 207 12.09 -3.40 -9.51
CA THR A 207 11.43 -4.65 -9.92
C THR A 207 12.39 -5.65 -10.58
N ALA A 208 12.03 -6.95 -10.53
CA ALA A 208 12.68 -8.01 -11.29
C ALA A 208 12.08 -8.21 -12.69
N LEU A 209 11.02 -7.48 -13.06
CA LEU A 209 10.45 -7.54 -14.42
C LEU A 209 11.46 -7.08 -15.47
N GLY A 210 11.36 -7.65 -16.67
CA GLY A 210 12.09 -7.20 -17.83
C GLY A 210 11.52 -5.89 -18.41
N GLU A 211 12.30 -5.21 -19.26
CA GLU A 211 11.89 -3.92 -19.85
C GLU A 211 10.58 -4.01 -20.65
N SER A 212 10.32 -5.14 -21.31
CA SER A 212 9.11 -5.35 -22.11
C SER A 212 7.86 -5.45 -21.23
N GLU A 213 7.96 -6.13 -20.09
CA GLU A 213 6.89 -6.26 -19.11
C GLU A 213 6.64 -4.93 -18.40
N ILE A 214 7.70 -4.19 -18.05
CA ILE A 214 7.58 -2.86 -17.44
C ILE A 214 6.80 -1.93 -18.38
N LYS A 215 7.21 -1.83 -19.67
CA LYS A 215 6.48 -1.00 -20.65
C LYS A 215 5.03 -1.41 -20.80
N ARG A 216 4.77 -2.71 -20.82
CA ARG A 216 3.37 -3.21 -20.88
C ARG A 216 2.56 -2.83 -19.65
N PHE A 217 3.17 -2.88 -18.46
CA PHE A 217 2.53 -2.46 -17.23
C PHE A 217 2.23 -0.96 -17.23
N GLU A 218 3.19 -0.13 -17.65
CA GLU A 218 3.02 1.31 -17.82
C GLU A 218 1.86 1.65 -18.77
N GLU A 219 1.76 0.96 -19.92
CA GLU A 219 0.65 1.12 -20.87
C GLU A 219 -0.72 0.83 -20.23
N ILE A 220 -0.82 -0.25 -19.43
CA ILE A 220 -2.03 -0.62 -18.69
C ILE A 220 -2.38 0.50 -17.70
N ALA A 221 -1.43 0.90 -16.87
CA ALA A 221 -1.63 1.90 -15.84
C ALA A 221 -2.04 3.27 -16.41
N LEU A 222 -1.40 3.73 -17.49
CA LEU A 222 -1.74 4.96 -18.20
C LEU A 222 -3.13 4.88 -18.87
N THR A 223 -3.52 3.72 -19.38
CA THR A 223 -4.85 3.52 -19.97
C THR A 223 -5.95 3.67 -18.92
N ILE A 224 -5.74 3.10 -17.72
CA ILE A 224 -6.67 3.23 -16.59
C ILE A 224 -6.74 4.69 -16.12
N SER A 225 -5.59 5.35 -15.95
CA SER A 225 -5.53 6.74 -15.49
C SER A 225 -6.28 7.70 -16.41
N LYS A 226 -6.18 7.48 -17.73
CA LYS A 226 -6.96 8.22 -18.74
C LYS A 226 -8.46 7.92 -18.63
N GLY A 227 -8.83 6.65 -18.44
CA GLY A 227 -10.23 6.23 -18.27
C GLY A 227 -10.90 6.81 -17.03
N LEU A 228 -10.12 7.09 -15.99
CA LEU A 228 -10.59 7.71 -14.74
C LEU A 228 -10.54 9.24 -14.73
N ASP A 229 -9.87 9.89 -15.69
CA ASP A 229 -9.44 11.30 -15.60
C ASP A 229 -8.74 11.60 -14.25
N LEU A 230 -7.82 10.71 -13.87
CA LEU A 230 -7.19 10.65 -12.54
C LEU A 230 -6.59 11.99 -12.13
N ARG A 231 -6.84 12.41 -10.89
CA ARG A 231 -6.22 13.55 -10.21
C ARG A 231 -5.60 13.10 -8.88
N GLY A 232 -4.29 13.01 -8.82
CA GLY A 232 -3.56 12.53 -7.65
C GLY A 232 -2.80 11.24 -7.93
N ILE A 233 -2.61 10.44 -6.89
CA ILE A 233 -1.89 9.16 -6.95
C ILE A 233 -2.90 8.00 -7.05
N MET A 234 -2.57 7.03 -7.90
CA MET A 234 -3.26 5.75 -7.97
C MET A 234 -2.23 4.62 -7.99
N ASP A 235 -2.46 3.61 -7.19
CA ASP A 235 -1.76 2.32 -7.26
C ASP A 235 -2.47 1.38 -8.25
N VAL A 236 -1.69 0.61 -8.99
CA VAL A 236 -2.15 -0.42 -9.92
C VAL A 236 -1.41 -1.72 -9.62
N GLU A 237 -2.15 -2.79 -9.30
CA GLU A 237 -1.58 -4.09 -9.01
C GLU A 237 -1.84 -5.12 -10.12
N VAL A 238 -0.79 -5.87 -10.46
CA VAL A 238 -0.84 -6.94 -11.46
C VAL A 238 -0.17 -8.22 -10.96
N ILE A 239 -0.58 -9.36 -11.54
CA ILE A 239 0.16 -10.64 -11.43
C ILE A 239 0.71 -11.01 -12.82
N LEU A 240 1.97 -11.45 -12.87
CA LEU A 240 2.53 -12.08 -14.06
C LEU A 240 2.14 -13.57 -14.08
N HIS A 241 1.07 -13.88 -14.80
CA HIS A 241 0.51 -15.22 -14.93
C HIS A 241 0.75 -15.78 -16.34
N GLU A 242 1.44 -16.92 -16.43
CA GLU A 242 1.75 -17.58 -17.72
C GLU A 242 2.37 -16.64 -18.78
N GLY A 243 3.25 -15.76 -18.34
CA GLY A 243 3.93 -14.78 -19.20
C GLY A 243 3.08 -13.56 -19.59
N GLN A 244 1.91 -13.38 -18.99
CA GLN A 244 1.03 -12.23 -19.21
C GLN A 244 0.76 -11.48 -17.91
N LEU A 245 0.84 -10.16 -17.95
CA LEU A 245 0.39 -9.31 -16.85
C LEU A 245 -1.14 -9.32 -16.82
N LYS A 246 -1.71 -9.70 -15.68
CA LYS A 246 -3.15 -9.68 -15.39
C LYS A 246 -3.43 -8.66 -14.30
N LEU A 247 -4.28 -7.69 -14.60
CA LEU A 247 -4.66 -6.63 -13.69
C LEU A 247 -5.55 -7.16 -12.55
N LEU A 248 -5.20 -6.86 -11.31
CA LEU A 248 -5.90 -7.34 -10.12
C LEU A 248 -6.76 -6.29 -9.46
N GLU A 249 -6.18 -5.10 -9.27
CA GLU A 249 -6.76 -4.05 -8.44
C GLU A 249 -6.18 -2.69 -8.80
N ILE A 250 -6.93 -1.64 -8.51
CA ILE A 250 -6.46 -0.25 -8.50
C ILE A 250 -6.93 0.41 -7.21
N ASP A 251 -6.17 1.40 -6.75
CA ASP A 251 -6.54 2.19 -5.60
C ASP A 251 -6.14 3.66 -5.80
N ALA A 252 -7.13 4.54 -6.01
CA ALA A 252 -6.92 5.96 -6.33
C ALA A 252 -6.74 6.80 -5.05
N ARG A 253 -5.69 6.47 -4.29
CA ARG A 253 -5.23 7.15 -3.07
C ARG A 253 -3.74 6.91 -2.84
N LEU A 254 -3.14 7.58 -1.86
CA LEU A 254 -1.79 7.23 -1.41
C LEU A 254 -1.82 5.81 -0.82
N PRO A 255 -1.12 4.82 -1.41
CA PRO A 255 -1.08 3.47 -0.86
C PRO A 255 -0.20 3.39 0.39
N SER A 256 -0.20 2.26 1.07
CA SER A 256 0.79 1.89 2.08
C SER A 256 1.96 1.15 1.42
N GLN A 257 3.15 1.17 2.04
CA GLN A 257 4.35 0.37 1.70
C GLN A 257 5.10 0.80 0.43
N THR A 258 4.46 0.78 -0.73
CA THR A 258 5.13 1.02 -2.02
C THR A 258 5.68 2.45 -2.15
N PRO A 259 5.03 3.53 -1.66
CA PRO A 259 5.59 4.87 -1.75
C PRO A 259 6.93 5.04 -1.04
N THR A 260 7.11 4.43 0.14
CA THR A 260 8.41 4.45 0.84
C THR A 260 9.47 3.67 0.04
N ALA A 261 9.12 2.51 -0.52
CA ALA A 261 10.05 1.74 -1.33
C ALA A 261 10.48 2.50 -2.59
N VAL A 262 9.54 3.15 -3.29
CA VAL A 262 9.81 4.01 -4.46
C VAL A 262 10.68 5.20 -4.06
N TYR A 263 10.34 5.91 -2.98
CA TYR A 263 11.14 7.04 -2.50
C TYR A 263 12.59 6.66 -2.22
N LEU A 264 12.81 5.59 -1.49
CA LEU A 264 14.16 5.14 -1.12
C LEU A 264 14.97 4.61 -2.31
N SER A 265 14.28 4.10 -3.33
CA SER A 265 14.91 3.61 -4.55
C SER A 265 15.25 4.74 -5.54
N THR A 266 14.35 5.71 -5.70
CA THR A 266 14.40 6.72 -6.76
C THR A 266 14.59 8.14 -6.28
N GLY A 267 14.28 8.45 -5.01
CA GLY A 267 14.16 9.81 -4.48
C GLY A 267 12.80 10.48 -4.73
N ILE A 268 11.88 9.82 -5.43
CA ILE A 268 10.55 10.38 -5.73
C ILE A 268 9.65 10.22 -4.50
N ASN A 269 9.27 11.35 -3.89
CA ASN A 269 8.39 11.38 -2.72
C ASN A 269 6.94 11.69 -3.16
N MET A 270 6.07 10.70 -3.08
CA MET A 270 4.67 10.84 -3.52
C MET A 270 3.87 11.86 -2.71
N VAL A 271 4.25 12.09 -1.45
CA VAL A 271 3.59 13.12 -0.61
C VAL A 271 3.99 14.51 -1.07
N GLU A 272 5.25 14.72 -1.51
CA GLU A 272 5.68 15.98 -2.14
C GLU A 272 4.94 16.22 -3.45
N LEU A 273 4.79 15.19 -4.30
CA LEU A 273 4.03 15.29 -5.55
C LEU A 273 2.56 15.69 -5.29
N LEU A 274 1.92 15.13 -4.26
CA LEU A 274 0.57 15.54 -3.84
C LEU A 274 0.56 16.99 -3.33
N GLY A 275 1.58 17.40 -2.58
CA GLY A 275 1.72 18.77 -2.12
C GLY A 275 1.84 19.78 -3.27
N GLU A 276 2.64 19.45 -4.28
CA GLU A 276 2.77 20.28 -5.48
C GLU A 276 1.47 20.34 -6.28
N LEU A 277 0.79 19.20 -6.44
CA LEU A 277 -0.43 19.12 -7.22
C LEU A 277 -1.60 19.88 -6.57
N TYR A 278 -1.77 19.79 -5.26
CA TYR A 278 -2.97 20.32 -4.58
C TYR A 278 -2.77 21.66 -3.86
N SER A 279 -1.51 22.00 -3.46
CA SER A 279 -1.23 23.24 -2.72
C SER A 279 -0.63 24.33 -3.60
N LYS A 280 -0.02 23.98 -4.73
CA LYS A 280 0.61 24.93 -5.65
C LYS A 280 0.13 24.60 -7.06
N PRO A 281 -0.26 25.61 -7.89
CA PRO A 281 -0.59 25.36 -9.29
C PRO A 281 0.71 25.09 -10.08
N SER A 282 1.38 23.98 -9.82
CA SER A 282 2.58 23.53 -10.53
C SER A 282 2.36 22.12 -11.02
N ASN A 283 2.98 21.79 -12.14
CA ASN A 283 3.00 20.42 -12.64
C ASN A 283 4.23 19.71 -12.10
N PRO A 284 4.08 18.75 -11.18
CA PRO A 284 5.22 18.00 -10.68
C PRO A 284 5.86 17.19 -11.80
N ALA A 285 7.14 17.46 -12.09
CA ALA A 285 7.91 16.68 -13.04
C ALA A 285 8.56 15.48 -12.32
N VAL A 286 8.18 14.29 -12.72
CA VAL A 286 8.77 13.05 -12.22
C VAL A 286 9.95 12.65 -13.09
N SER A 287 11.11 12.44 -12.48
CA SER A 287 12.28 11.90 -13.13
C SER A 287 12.88 10.77 -12.31
N CYS A 288 12.80 9.54 -12.82
CA CYS A 288 13.48 8.42 -12.19
C CYS A 288 14.98 8.47 -12.48
N PRO A 289 15.84 8.19 -11.48
CA PRO A 289 17.28 8.14 -11.70
C PRO A 289 17.63 6.95 -12.62
N PRO A 290 18.71 7.07 -13.42
CA PRO A 290 19.14 6.01 -14.33
C PRO A 290 19.61 4.74 -13.59
N SER A 291 19.94 4.87 -12.32
CA SER A 291 20.41 3.76 -11.47
C SER A 291 19.71 3.80 -10.11
N PRO A 292 18.49 3.24 -10.00
CA PRO A 292 17.76 3.22 -8.74
C PRO A 292 18.47 2.33 -7.71
N ARG A 293 18.35 2.70 -6.42
CA ARG A 293 18.89 1.91 -5.33
C ARG A 293 18.05 0.65 -5.08
N GLY A 294 18.70 -0.40 -4.60
CA GLY A 294 17.99 -1.59 -4.10
C GLY A 294 17.33 -1.30 -2.75
N VAL A 295 16.07 -1.72 -2.60
CA VAL A 295 15.28 -1.55 -1.38
C VAL A 295 14.61 -2.87 -0.99
N VAL A 296 14.60 -3.15 0.30
CA VAL A 296 13.74 -4.14 0.95
C VAL A 296 12.95 -3.41 2.04
N TYR A 297 11.65 -3.39 1.88
CA TYR A 297 10.68 -2.90 2.85
C TYR A 297 9.88 -4.12 3.33
N GLU A 298 10.01 -4.50 4.61
CA GLU A 298 9.53 -5.80 5.09
C GLU A 298 8.91 -5.72 6.47
N HIS A 299 7.75 -6.35 6.66
CA HIS A 299 7.09 -6.45 7.95
C HIS A 299 7.46 -7.74 8.68
N LEU A 300 7.68 -7.62 9.98
CA LEU A 300 7.95 -8.75 10.85
C LEU A 300 7.28 -8.61 12.22
N LYS A 301 6.97 -9.76 12.79
CA LYS A 301 6.49 -9.92 14.16
C LYS A 301 7.47 -10.77 14.95
N ALA A 302 7.88 -10.25 16.10
CA ALA A 302 8.64 -10.97 17.09
C ALA A 302 7.75 -11.40 18.25
N SER A 303 7.91 -12.62 18.70
CA SER A 303 7.27 -13.19 19.89
C SER A 303 8.29 -14.10 20.60
N PRO A 304 8.06 -14.55 21.83
CA PRO A 304 9.04 -15.36 22.56
C PRO A 304 9.56 -16.55 21.76
N GLY A 305 10.88 -16.54 21.46
CA GLY A 305 11.56 -17.58 20.68
C GLY A 305 11.27 -17.63 19.17
N LYS A 306 10.40 -16.75 18.62
CA LYS A 306 9.94 -16.80 17.23
C LYS A 306 10.03 -15.43 16.54
N LEU A 307 10.61 -15.41 15.35
CA LEU A 307 10.56 -14.30 14.40
C LEU A 307 9.76 -14.73 13.16
N GLU A 308 8.76 -13.95 12.78
CA GLU A 308 7.88 -14.24 11.65
C GLU A 308 7.78 -13.05 10.71
N ILE A 309 7.98 -13.29 9.42
CA ILE A 309 7.67 -12.33 8.36
C ILE A 309 6.18 -12.47 8.04
N SER A 310 5.45 -11.37 8.07
CA SER A 310 3.99 -11.37 7.95
C SER A 310 3.51 -10.16 7.15
N GLY A 311 2.29 -10.19 6.66
CA GLY A 311 1.67 -9.08 5.97
C GLY A 311 1.52 -7.83 6.84
N GLU A 312 1.21 -6.70 6.22
CA GLU A 312 1.15 -5.39 6.88
C GLU A 312 0.09 -5.29 8.00
N HIS A 313 -0.93 -6.17 7.98
CA HIS A 313 -2.02 -6.15 8.98
C HIS A 313 -1.51 -6.20 10.44
N ILE A 314 -0.33 -6.81 10.68
CA ILE A 314 0.27 -6.85 12.03
C ILE A 314 0.59 -5.47 12.57
N MET A 315 0.85 -4.50 11.69
CA MET A 315 1.18 -3.13 12.05
C MET A 315 -0.06 -2.30 12.39
N ALA A 316 -1.23 -2.64 11.82
CA ALA A 316 -2.47 -1.86 11.93
C ALA A 316 -2.99 -1.69 13.37
N ASN A 317 -2.69 -2.64 14.25
CA ASN A 317 -3.12 -2.67 15.65
C ASN A 317 -1.96 -2.64 16.64
N ALA A 318 -0.77 -2.25 16.19
CA ALA A 318 0.46 -2.29 17.00
C ALA A 318 0.54 -1.18 18.07
N GLY A 319 -0.41 -0.24 18.08
CA GLY A 319 -0.34 0.99 18.86
C GLY A 319 0.69 1.96 18.27
N PRO A 320 1.06 3.03 18.99
CA PRO A 320 2.00 4.01 18.48
C PRO A 320 3.34 3.39 18.10
N LEU A 321 3.75 3.63 16.86
CA LEU A 321 5.04 3.19 16.30
C LEU A 321 6.05 4.33 16.37
N ARG A 322 7.33 4.00 16.37
CA ARG A 322 8.45 4.95 16.36
C ARG A 322 9.41 4.63 15.23
N LEU A 323 10.08 5.63 14.72
CA LEU A 323 11.18 5.47 13.79
C LEU A 323 12.48 5.21 14.59
N TRP A 324 13.16 4.13 14.26
CA TRP A 324 14.48 3.77 14.79
C TRP A 324 15.49 3.73 13.67
N GLU A 325 16.55 4.50 13.78
CA GLU A 325 17.70 4.45 12.89
C GLU A 325 18.67 3.33 13.29
N ASN A 326 19.33 2.72 12.32
CA ASN A 326 20.33 1.64 12.51
C ASN A 326 19.78 0.43 13.29
N PHE A 327 18.51 0.06 13.04
CA PHE A 327 17.82 -1.00 13.75
C PHE A 327 18.36 -2.38 13.38
N PHE A 328 19.17 -2.99 14.26
CA PHE A 328 19.85 -4.27 14.02
C PHE A 328 20.57 -4.35 12.66
N GLY A 329 21.12 -3.22 12.18
CA GLY A 329 21.80 -3.12 10.88
C GLY A 329 20.92 -2.77 9.69
N ALA A 330 19.59 -2.67 9.84
CA ALA A 330 18.72 -1.98 8.89
C ALA A 330 18.98 -0.46 8.90
N ASP A 331 18.70 0.25 7.82
CA ASP A 331 18.85 1.70 7.81
C ASP A 331 17.89 2.34 8.80
N GLU A 332 16.62 1.92 8.74
CA GLU A 332 15.56 2.38 9.62
C GLU A 332 14.59 1.23 9.93
N ALA A 333 13.83 1.37 11.00
CA ALA A 333 12.66 0.56 11.26
C ALA A 333 11.53 1.40 11.85
N ILE A 334 10.31 1.16 11.39
CA ILE A 334 9.09 1.69 12.02
C ILE A 334 8.56 0.59 12.94
N THR A 335 8.59 0.81 14.26
CA THR A 335 8.41 -0.28 15.22
C THR A 335 7.84 0.19 16.55
N ASN A 336 7.22 -0.73 17.28
CA ASN A 336 6.90 -0.58 18.70
C ASN A 336 7.89 -1.36 19.60
N TYR A 337 9.06 -1.73 19.07
CA TYR A 337 10.11 -2.38 19.83
C TYR A 337 10.56 -1.53 21.01
N GLU A 338 10.73 -2.18 22.16
CA GLU A 338 11.41 -1.65 23.35
C GLU A 338 12.30 -2.75 23.92
N PRO A 339 13.46 -2.43 24.51
CA PRO A 339 14.26 -3.41 25.20
C PRO A 339 13.42 -4.19 26.23
N HIS A 340 13.54 -5.51 26.22
CA HIS A 340 12.79 -6.44 27.08
C HIS A 340 11.30 -6.63 26.76
N ARG A 341 10.77 -5.97 25.75
CA ARG A 341 9.42 -6.24 25.27
C ARG A 341 9.36 -7.60 24.59
N ALA A 342 8.51 -8.49 25.11
CA ALA A 342 8.41 -9.87 24.65
C ALA A 342 7.80 -10.02 23.25
N GLU A 343 6.82 -9.17 22.93
CA GLU A 343 6.15 -9.15 21.61
C GLU A 343 6.21 -7.75 21.01
N TRP A 344 6.67 -7.66 19.77
CA TRP A 344 6.76 -6.41 19.03
C TRP A 344 6.66 -6.66 17.53
N VAL A 345 6.39 -5.60 16.80
CA VAL A 345 6.34 -5.61 15.34
C VAL A 345 7.28 -4.55 14.78
N ALA A 346 7.76 -4.77 13.58
CA ALA A 346 8.56 -3.78 12.87
C ALA A 346 8.34 -3.86 11.37
N THR A 347 8.41 -2.70 10.73
CA THR A 347 8.68 -2.58 9.31
C THR A 347 10.14 -2.25 9.14
N LEU A 348 10.93 -3.18 8.61
CA LEU A 348 12.34 -2.96 8.28
C LEU A 348 12.46 -2.20 6.97
N ILE A 349 13.35 -1.21 6.96
CA ILE A 349 13.71 -0.40 5.80
C ILE A 349 15.19 -0.60 5.54
N ILE A 350 15.53 -1.25 4.41
CA ILE A 350 16.89 -1.64 4.08
C ILE A 350 17.19 -1.22 2.66
N THR A 351 18.26 -0.43 2.48
CA THR A 351 18.69 0.03 1.17
C THR A 351 20.12 -0.41 0.85
N ALA A 352 20.45 -0.53 -0.43
CA ALA A 352 21.81 -0.76 -0.90
C ALA A 352 21.97 -0.26 -2.36
N GLU A 353 23.17 -0.35 -2.90
CA GLU A 353 23.48 0.05 -4.28
C GLU A 353 22.74 -0.77 -5.36
N SER A 354 22.25 -1.97 -5.00
CA SER A 354 21.47 -2.84 -5.89
C SER A 354 20.53 -3.73 -5.09
N ARG A 355 19.48 -4.21 -5.75
CA ARG A 355 18.52 -5.16 -5.18
C ARG A 355 19.20 -6.38 -4.54
N LYS A 356 20.19 -6.98 -5.22
CA LYS A 356 20.95 -8.13 -4.69
C LYS A 356 21.71 -7.79 -3.40
N LYS A 357 22.34 -6.61 -3.32
CA LYS A 357 23.02 -6.14 -2.12
C LYS A 357 22.06 -5.82 -0.99
N ALA A 358 20.91 -5.21 -1.29
CA ALA A 358 19.85 -4.96 -0.30
C ALA A 358 19.31 -6.27 0.29
N TRP A 359 19.07 -7.27 -0.55
CA TRP A 359 18.66 -8.60 -0.10
C TRP A 359 19.71 -9.28 0.80
N LYS A 360 20.99 -9.23 0.42
CA LYS A 360 22.08 -9.77 1.24
C LYS A 360 22.13 -9.07 2.61
N ARG A 361 21.98 -7.74 2.62
CA ARG A 361 21.96 -6.96 3.86
C ARG A 361 20.77 -7.35 4.73
N ARG A 362 19.59 -7.52 4.15
CA ARG A 362 18.37 -8.01 4.83
C ARG A 362 18.61 -9.35 5.52
N CYS A 363 19.26 -10.29 4.86
CA CYS A 363 19.59 -11.59 5.50
C CYS A 363 20.47 -11.41 6.75
N GLY A 364 21.43 -10.49 6.71
CA GLY A 364 22.26 -10.16 7.86
C GLY A 364 21.48 -9.52 9.00
N VAL A 365 20.55 -8.60 8.69
CA VAL A 365 19.66 -7.95 9.67
C VAL A 365 18.78 -8.98 10.37
N ILE A 366 18.14 -9.87 9.62
CA ILE A 366 17.31 -10.94 10.20
C ILE A 366 18.12 -11.82 11.16
N GLU A 367 19.34 -12.22 10.77
CA GLU A 367 20.19 -13.05 11.62
C GLU A 367 20.64 -12.29 12.89
N GLN A 368 20.91 -10.99 12.77
CA GLN A 368 21.25 -10.16 13.92
C GLN A 368 20.08 -10.01 14.89
N ILE A 369 18.85 -9.81 14.40
CA ILE A 369 17.63 -9.79 15.23
C ILE A 369 17.47 -11.14 15.94
N ARG A 370 17.57 -12.25 15.21
CA ARG A 370 17.43 -13.61 15.77
C ARG A 370 18.41 -13.86 16.88
N THR A 371 19.67 -13.52 16.67
CA THR A 371 20.73 -13.71 17.66
C THR A 371 20.54 -12.81 18.87
N SER A 372 20.33 -11.50 18.66
CA SER A 372 20.20 -10.50 19.74
C SER A 372 18.96 -10.70 20.61
N CYS A 373 17.87 -11.19 20.01
CA CYS A 373 16.61 -11.44 20.71
C CYS A 373 16.36 -12.92 21.05
N SER A 374 17.37 -13.79 20.88
CA SER A 374 17.29 -15.24 21.19
C SER A 374 16.12 -15.95 20.50
N MET A 375 15.90 -15.64 19.19
CA MET A 375 14.81 -16.22 18.38
C MET A 375 15.28 -17.55 17.76
N SER A 376 14.80 -18.67 18.26
CA SER A 376 15.15 -20.01 17.75
C SER A 376 14.40 -20.37 16.47
N ALA A 377 13.16 -19.91 16.32
CA ALA A 377 12.34 -20.15 15.15
C ALA A 377 12.30 -18.91 14.23
N TYR A 378 12.39 -19.18 12.92
CA TYR A 378 12.20 -18.17 11.86
C TYR A 378 11.20 -18.69 10.84
N LEU A 379 10.17 -17.89 10.55
CA LEU A 379 9.14 -18.21 9.58
C LEU A 379 9.04 -17.09 8.54
N ASP A 380 9.02 -17.46 7.26
CA ASP A 380 8.79 -16.56 6.12
C ASP A 380 7.76 -17.23 5.20
N PRO A 381 6.47 -17.30 5.63
CA PRO A 381 5.44 -18.01 4.90
C PRO A 381 5.09 -17.28 3.58
N SER A 382 4.67 -18.06 2.59
CA SER A 382 4.16 -17.58 1.30
C SER A 382 2.88 -18.33 0.97
N PRO A 383 2.02 -17.80 0.08
CA PRO A 383 0.81 -18.49 -0.33
C PRO A 383 1.12 -19.88 -0.88
N ALA A 384 0.24 -20.85 -0.63
CA ALA A 384 0.37 -22.18 -1.20
C ALA A 384 0.44 -22.09 -2.74
N ASN A 385 1.52 -22.63 -3.34
CA ASN A 385 1.82 -22.57 -4.77
C ASN A 385 2.40 -21.25 -5.32
N SER A 386 2.88 -20.34 -4.47
CA SER A 386 3.78 -19.29 -4.97
C SER A 386 5.04 -19.93 -5.57
N PRO A 387 5.55 -19.44 -6.72
CA PRO A 387 6.84 -19.88 -7.20
C PRO A 387 7.87 -19.57 -6.11
N SER A 388 8.63 -20.58 -5.67
CA SER A 388 9.78 -20.32 -4.81
C SER A 388 10.71 -19.38 -5.56
N HIS A 389 10.90 -18.17 -5.07
CA HIS A 389 11.96 -17.32 -5.59
C HIS A 389 13.27 -18.08 -5.39
N GLN A 390 13.75 -18.70 -6.46
CA GLN A 390 15.09 -19.28 -6.45
C GLN A 390 16.06 -18.14 -6.18
N LYS A 391 16.77 -18.29 -5.08
CA LYS A 391 17.88 -17.44 -4.66
C LYS A 391 18.90 -17.39 -5.80
N SER A 392 18.84 -16.37 -6.64
CA SER A 392 19.86 -16.08 -7.64
C SER A 392 20.70 -14.88 -7.20
#